data_2fc026cf85a7b774993a8aa6ad0deceb
#
_entry.id   2fc026cf85a7b774993a8aa6ad0deceb
#
_cell.length_a   1.000
_cell.length_b   1.000
_cell.length_c   1.000
_cell.angle_alpha   90.00
_cell.angle_beta   90.00
_cell.angle_gamma   90.00
#
_symmetry.space_group_name_H-M   'P 1'
#
loop_
_entity.id
_entity.type
_entity.pdbx_description
1 polymer ?
#
loop_
_entity_poly.entity_id
_entity_poly.type
_entity_poly.pdbx_seq_one_letter_code
_entity_poly.pdbx_strand_id
1 'polypeptide(L)'
;MSGSAATSMSRHKAGEVLLVYNANSPISTAIAHDYAKKRKITNLVAIRCIDSAVSTENETIPLADYSSEIAGPIGSYLESHKEINFIVLTKGVPIRIDGGDTGSRDEGSTGNLHPSVDSHLAAIDYPSISGAVKIKITGSGATGYTWLNRYWKATVPFSHAAFGGYLVTRLDGYTQADAISLVDRALAAEAAPAPADGKVLLDVQPDFGLGDGTVQPFRVTGEIPSESEWGTWNADLVQAGGLLRTLGIPVDLDLSPVFVGNQTNLLGYFSWGSNDRHYRKEAYESLSFAPGSIGDTAVSTSARTFLPTTGGQSLIADLIAHGITGIKGYVNEPLLQANASPSILLDRYYSGFNMAESFYAASRFVGWEDVVIGDPLCCASSPAMKKTK
;
A
#
# COMPACT_ATOMS: atom_id res chain seq x y z
N MET A 1 -17.97 -28.47 19.13
CA MET A 1 -16.80 -28.93 18.36
C MET A 1 -16.86 -28.18 17.03
N SER A 2 -16.26 -27.00 16.97
CA SER A 2 -16.11 -26.24 15.72
C SER A 2 -14.71 -26.53 15.20
N GLY A 3 -14.66 -27.33 14.13
CA GLY A 3 -13.42 -27.61 13.43
C GLY A 3 -12.84 -26.30 12.89
N SER A 4 -11.67 -25.93 13.37
CA SER A 4 -10.83 -24.89 12.76
C SER A 4 -10.50 -25.36 11.34
N ALA A 5 -11.12 -24.75 10.35
CA ALA A 5 -10.69 -24.89 8.97
C ALA A 5 -9.24 -24.34 8.89
N ALA A 6 -8.29 -25.20 8.56
CA ALA A 6 -6.95 -24.78 8.24
C ALA A 6 -7.07 -23.82 7.05
N THR A 7 -6.80 -22.53 7.29
CA THR A 7 -6.81 -21.49 6.27
C THR A 7 -5.76 -21.87 5.24
N SER A 8 -6.17 -22.18 4.03
CA SER A 8 -5.24 -22.48 2.94
C SER A 8 -4.47 -21.19 2.65
N MET A 9 -3.15 -21.23 2.80
CA MET A 9 -2.26 -20.13 2.41
C MET A 9 -2.60 -19.71 0.98
N SER A 10 -2.66 -18.41 0.73
CA SER A 10 -2.74 -17.86 -0.62
C SER A 10 -1.61 -18.48 -1.46
N ARG A 11 -1.97 -19.13 -2.57
CA ARG A 11 -1.01 -19.85 -3.44
C ARG A 11 -0.95 -19.21 -4.81
N HIS A 12 -0.96 -17.90 -4.85
CA HIS A 12 -0.78 -17.17 -6.10
C HIS A 12 0.57 -17.49 -6.73
N LYS A 13 0.61 -17.46 -8.07
CA LYS A 13 1.76 -17.86 -8.87
C LYS A 13 2.28 -16.69 -9.71
N ALA A 14 3.51 -16.80 -10.13
CA ALA A 14 4.15 -15.84 -11.04
C ALA A 14 3.32 -15.57 -12.33
N GLY A 15 2.60 -16.59 -12.83
CA GLY A 15 1.73 -16.44 -14.00
C GLY A 15 0.48 -15.56 -13.79
N GLU A 16 0.17 -15.19 -12.53
CA GLU A 16 -0.94 -14.28 -12.21
C GLU A 16 -0.49 -12.82 -12.07
N VAL A 17 0.81 -12.54 -12.27
CA VAL A 17 1.41 -11.21 -12.16
C VAL A 17 1.69 -10.64 -13.53
N LEU A 18 1.17 -9.45 -13.80
CA LEU A 18 1.55 -8.61 -14.93
C LEU A 18 2.61 -7.61 -14.46
N LEU A 19 3.80 -7.68 -15.02
CA LEU A 19 4.89 -6.74 -14.79
C LEU A 19 4.89 -5.65 -15.85
N VAL A 20 4.75 -4.41 -15.43
CA VAL A 20 4.70 -3.23 -16.29
C VAL A 20 5.94 -2.38 -16.07
N TYR A 21 6.65 -2.03 -17.12
CA TYR A 21 7.83 -1.18 -17.04
C TYR A 21 7.85 -0.13 -18.15
N ASN A 22 8.47 1.00 -17.85
CA ASN A 22 8.65 2.07 -18.82
C ASN A 22 9.90 1.83 -19.67
N ALA A 23 9.73 1.50 -20.95
CA ALA A 23 10.85 1.25 -21.87
C ALA A 23 11.68 2.52 -22.19
N ASN A 24 11.19 3.70 -21.86
CA ASN A 24 11.94 4.95 -21.94
C ASN A 24 12.86 5.16 -20.73
N SER A 25 12.71 4.36 -19.65
CA SER A 25 13.52 4.44 -18.43
C SER A 25 14.48 3.24 -18.33
N PRO A 26 15.80 3.46 -18.38
CA PRO A 26 16.78 2.40 -18.14
C PRO A 26 16.64 1.77 -16.73
N ILE A 27 16.31 2.57 -15.73
CA ILE A 27 16.09 2.11 -14.35
C ILE A 27 14.87 1.18 -14.29
N SER A 28 13.77 1.57 -14.90
CA SER A 28 12.53 0.78 -14.97
C SER A 28 12.78 -0.58 -15.63
N THR A 29 13.48 -0.56 -16.75
CA THR A 29 13.85 -1.77 -17.50
C THR A 29 14.74 -2.71 -16.68
N ALA A 30 15.74 -2.17 -15.98
CA ALA A 30 16.64 -2.97 -15.15
C ALA A 30 15.91 -3.64 -13.97
N ILE A 31 15.02 -2.91 -13.28
CA ILE A 31 14.20 -3.45 -12.18
C ILE A 31 13.28 -4.56 -12.72
N ALA A 32 12.62 -4.32 -13.85
CA ALA A 32 11.72 -5.31 -14.45
C ALA A 32 12.43 -6.61 -14.80
N HIS A 33 13.60 -6.54 -15.41
CA HIS A 33 14.37 -7.74 -15.77
C HIS A 33 14.86 -8.50 -14.55
N ASP A 34 15.30 -7.80 -13.49
CA ASP A 34 15.70 -8.42 -12.22
C ASP A 34 14.52 -9.14 -11.56
N TYR A 35 13.38 -8.45 -11.43
CA TYR A 35 12.17 -9.03 -10.84
C TYR A 35 11.65 -10.22 -11.64
N ALA A 36 11.54 -10.07 -12.96
CA ALA A 36 11.08 -11.15 -13.84
C ALA A 36 11.96 -12.40 -13.69
N LYS A 37 13.29 -12.23 -13.62
CA LYS A 37 14.24 -13.33 -13.42
C LYS A 37 14.08 -13.99 -12.05
N LYS A 38 14.00 -13.20 -10.98
CA LYS A 38 13.92 -13.69 -9.60
C LYS A 38 12.60 -14.42 -9.32
N ARG A 39 11.49 -13.88 -9.76
CA ARG A 39 10.14 -14.42 -9.55
C ARG A 39 9.63 -15.29 -10.71
N LYS A 40 10.38 -15.42 -11.81
CA LYS A 40 9.99 -16.16 -13.02
C LYS A 40 8.70 -15.61 -13.64
N ILE A 41 8.53 -14.29 -13.64
CA ILE A 41 7.39 -13.61 -14.27
C ILE A 41 7.55 -13.69 -15.79
N THR A 42 6.48 -14.05 -16.47
CA THR A 42 6.45 -14.17 -17.94
C THR A 42 5.51 -13.16 -18.60
N ASN A 43 4.58 -12.59 -17.85
CA ASN A 43 3.64 -11.59 -18.36
C ASN A 43 4.26 -10.20 -18.17
N LEU A 44 4.75 -9.61 -19.26
CA LEU A 44 5.41 -8.31 -19.27
C LEU A 44 4.77 -7.38 -20.27
N VAL A 45 4.53 -6.13 -19.88
CA VAL A 45 4.12 -5.04 -20.77
C VAL A 45 5.14 -3.91 -20.70
N ALA A 46 5.77 -3.63 -21.82
CA ALA A 46 6.64 -2.47 -22.00
C ALA A 46 5.80 -1.27 -22.44
N ILE A 47 5.56 -0.34 -21.54
CA ILE A 47 4.93 0.94 -21.85
C ILE A 47 5.98 1.98 -22.26
N ARG A 48 5.53 3.08 -22.84
CA ARG A 48 6.39 4.23 -23.19
C ARG A 48 5.71 5.50 -22.71
N CYS A 49 6.18 6.02 -21.60
CA CYS A 49 5.70 7.27 -21.01
C CYS A 49 6.88 8.15 -20.59
N ILE A 50 6.60 9.30 -19.99
CA ILE A 50 7.62 10.14 -19.37
C ILE A 50 8.35 9.35 -18.27
N ASP A 51 9.69 9.52 -18.17
CA ASP A 51 10.49 8.81 -17.15
C ASP A 51 10.45 9.55 -15.81
N SER A 52 9.72 9.02 -14.85
CA SER A 52 9.60 9.58 -13.50
C SER A 52 10.83 9.32 -12.61
N ALA A 53 11.78 8.50 -13.06
CA ALA A 53 12.99 8.24 -12.27
C ALA A 53 14.01 9.36 -12.31
N VAL A 54 13.82 10.37 -13.17
CA VAL A 54 14.83 11.42 -13.42
C VAL A 54 14.44 12.80 -12.89
N SER A 55 13.17 13.07 -12.66
CA SER A 55 12.68 14.38 -12.21
C SER A 55 11.35 14.26 -11.48
N THR A 56 11.15 15.09 -10.46
CA THR A 56 9.89 15.16 -9.68
C THR A 56 8.71 15.66 -10.53
N GLU A 57 8.95 16.50 -11.51
CA GLU A 57 7.92 16.96 -12.46
C GLU A 57 7.36 15.77 -13.26
N ASN A 58 8.21 14.80 -13.57
CA ASN A 58 7.83 13.60 -14.33
C ASN A 58 7.06 12.57 -13.49
N GLU A 59 7.00 12.75 -12.18
CA GLU A 59 6.20 11.87 -11.30
C GLU A 59 4.69 12.08 -11.48
N THR A 60 4.29 13.15 -12.18
CA THR A 60 2.89 13.46 -12.51
C THR A 60 2.69 13.41 -14.02
N ILE A 61 1.66 12.67 -14.47
CA ILE A 61 1.33 12.50 -15.89
C ILE A 61 -0.06 13.08 -16.17
N PRO A 62 -0.27 13.83 -17.28
CA PRO A 62 -1.60 14.26 -17.69
C PRO A 62 -2.55 13.07 -17.90
N LEU A 63 -3.84 13.23 -17.58
CA LEU A 63 -4.85 12.16 -17.74
C LEU A 63 -4.90 11.57 -19.15
N ALA A 64 -4.77 12.41 -20.19
CA ALA A 64 -4.78 11.95 -21.58
C ALA A 64 -3.60 11.02 -21.88
N ASP A 65 -2.40 11.38 -21.40
CA ASP A 65 -1.19 10.60 -21.59
C ASP A 65 -1.23 9.32 -20.74
N TYR A 66 -1.71 9.41 -19.48
CA TYR A 66 -1.99 8.22 -18.67
C TYR A 66 -2.90 7.24 -19.40
N SER A 67 -3.99 7.74 -19.99
CA SER A 67 -4.96 6.90 -20.69
C SER A 67 -4.37 6.22 -21.92
N SER A 68 -3.57 6.92 -22.71
CA SER A 68 -3.01 6.41 -23.97
C SER A 68 -1.70 5.62 -23.77
N GLU A 69 -0.84 6.06 -22.86
CA GLU A 69 0.53 5.53 -22.71
C GLU A 69 0.64 4.43 -21.64
N ILE A 70 -0.25 4.45 -20.62
CA ILE A 70 -0.22 3.51 -19.50
C ILE A 70 -1.45 2.61 -19.49
N ALA A 71 -2.65 3.18 -19.28
CA ALA A 71 -3.86 2.40 -19.09
C ALA A 71 -4.28 1.62 -20.35
N GLY A 72 -4.17 2.23 -21.52
CA GLY A 72 -4.53 1.60 -22.81
C GLY A 72 -3.73 0.33 -23.09
N PRO A 73 -2.38 0.37 -23.10
CA PRO A 73 -1.56 -0.83 -23.30
C PRO A 73 -1.80 -1.92 -22.25
N ILE A 74 -1.96 -1.55 -20.98
CA ILE A 74 -2.25 -2.50 -19.89
C ILE A 74 -3.63 -3.12 -20.10
N GLY A 75 -4.66 -2.31 -20.35
CA GLY A 75 -6.02 -2.78 -20.59
C GLY A 75 -6.08 -3.76 -21.76
N SER A 76 -5.44 -3.43 -22.88
CA SER A 76 -5.36 -4.31 -24.06
C SER A 76 -4.71 -5.66 -23.75
N TYR A 77 -3.67 -5.69 -22.91
CA TYR A 77 -3.06 -6.94 -22.47
C TYR A 77 -4.03 -7.76 -21.60
N LEU A 78 -4.71 -7.13 -20.65
CA LEU A 78 -5.63 -7.77 -19.72
C LEU A 78 -6.90 -8.34 -20.39
N GLU A 79 -7.29 -7.85 -21.57
CA GLU A 79 -8.42 -8.41 -22.33
C GLU A 79 -8.23 -9.89 -22.66
N SER A 80 -7.00 -10.31 -22.93
CA SER A 80 -6.66 -11.69 -23.33
C SER A 80 -5.98 -12.51 -22.21
N HIS A 81 -5.69 -11.92 -21.04
CA HIS A 81 -4.98 -12.55 -19.93
C HIS A 81 -5.82 -12.51 -18.65
N LYS A 82 -6.89 -13.30 -18.61
CA LYS A 82 -7.86 -13.33 -17.50
C LYS A 82 -7.33 -13.99 -16.23
N GLU A 83 -6.19 -14.64 -16.30
CA GLU A 83 -5.45 -15.20 -15.16
C GLU A 83 -4.75 -14.14 -14.30
N ILE A 84 -4.57 -12.93 -14.81
CA ILE A 84 -3.89 -11.85 -14.09
C ILE A 84 -4.75 -11.40 -12.90
N ASN A 85 -4.12 -11.36 -11.74
CA ASN A 85 -4.66 -10.86 -10.48
C ASN A 85 -3.87 -9.65 -9.95
N PHE A 86 -2.59 -9.58 -10.29
CA PHE A 86 -1.66 -8.58 -9.77
C PHE A 86 -1.02 -7.80 -10.91
N ILE A 87 -0.87 -6.49 -10.73
CA ILE A 87 -0.09 -5.61 -11.61
C ILE A 87 1.06 -5.05 -10.79
N VAL A 88 2.28 -5.16 -11.31
CA VAL A 88 3.47 -4.60 -10.68
C VAL A 88 4.04 -3.51 -11.57
N LEU A 89 4.10 -2.30 -11.06
CA LEU A 89 4.76 -1.17 -11.70
C LEU A 89 6.21 -1.06 -11.21
N THR A 90 7.09 -0.48 -12.01
CA THR A 90 8.47 -0.24 -11.61
C THR A 90 8.78 1.24 -11.54
N LYS A 91 9.78 1.65 -10.74
CA LYS A 91 10.34 3.00 -10.73
C LYS A 91 10.58 3.47 -12.18
N GLY A 92 10.24 4.74 -12.48
CA GLY A 92 10.27 5.27 -13.84
C GLY A 92 8.89 5.30 -14.52
N VAL A 93 7.87 4.70 -13.89
CA VAL A 93 6.45 4.93 -14.25
C VAL A 93 5.90 6.03 -13.33
N PRO A 94 5.24 7.08 -13.85
CA PRO A 94 4.64 8.15 -13.05
C PRO A 94 3.79 7.62 -11.88
N ILE A 95 3.72 8.40 -10.79
CA ILE A 95 3.00 8.00 -9.58
C ILE A 95 1.62 8.66 -9.45
N ARG A 96 1.43 9.84 -10.09
CA ARG A 96 0.20 10.65 -10.02
C ARG A 96 -0.35 10.93 -11.40
N ILE A 97 -1.66 11.14 -11.45
CA ILE A 97 -2.37 11.60 -12.64
C ILE A 97 -2.79 13.06 -12.40
N ASP A 98 -2.48 13.97 -13.33
CA ASP A 98 -2.98 15.34 -13.31
C ASP A 98 -4.32 15.42 -14.06
N GLY A 99 -5.34 15.87 -13.36
CA GLY A 99 -6.70 15.82 -13.86
C GLY A 99 -7.30 14.41 -13.70
N GLY A 100 -8.57 14.28 -13.77
CA GLY A 100 -9.26 12.99 -13.70
C GLY A 100 -10.63 13.13 -13.05
N ASP A 101 -11.42 12.08 -13.19
CA ASP A 101 -12.80 12.00 -12.66
C ASP A 101 -12.88 12.01 -11.14
N THR A 102 -11.75 11.94 -10.45
CA THR A 102 -11.69 11.83 -9.00
C THR A 102 -11.92 13.17 -8.29
N GLY A 103 -11.78 14.29 -9.00
CA GLY A 103 -12.07 15.61 -8.41
C GLY A 103 -12.78 16.55 -9.37
N SER A 104 -13.83 17.19 -8.92
CA SER A 104 -14.31 18.42 -9.56
C SER A 104 -13.62 19.61 -8.86
N ARG A 105 -13.05 20.52 -9.63
CA ARG A 105 -12.77 21.86 -9.13
C ARG A 105 -14.12 22.56 -8.94
N ASP A 106 -14.74 22.44 -7.78
CA ASP A 106 -15.68 23.46 -7.36
C ASP A 106 -14.86 24.73 -7.12
N GLU A 107 -15.26 25.85 -7.72
CA GLU A 107 -14.58 27.13 -7.56
C GLU A 107 -14.37 27.39 -6.06
N GLY A 108 -13.12 27.44 -5.63
CA GLY A 108 -12.74 27.67 -4.23
C GLY A 108 -12.35 26.43 -3.42
N SER A 109 -12.48 25.21 -3.94
CA SER A 109 -11.92 24.04 -3.29
C SER A 109 -10.47 23.81 -3.73
N THR A 110 -9.59 23.49 -2.79
CA THR A 110 -8.24 22.95 -3.06
C THR A 110 -8.33 21.46 -3.43
N GLY A 111 -9.39 21.08 -4.18
CA GLY A 111 -9.74 19.70 -4.45
C GLY A 111 -8.57 18.85 -4.92
N ASN A 112 -8.53 17.64 -4.41
CA ASN A 112 -7.50 16.68 -4.74
C ASN A 112 -7.73 16.12 -6.14
N LEU A 113 -6.94 16.56 -7.10
CA LEU A 113 -7.06 16.22 -8.52
C LEU A 113 -5.96 15.26 -8.99
N HIS A 114 -5.24 14.64 -8.05
CA HIS A 114 -4.07 13.83 -8.37
C HIS A 114 -4.20 12.39 -7.82
N PRO A 115 -5.11 11.57 -8.40
CA PRO A 115 -5.16 10.16 -8.01
C PRO A 115 -3.83 9.48 -8.35
N SER A 116 -3.50 8.39 -7.63
CA SER A 116 -2.34 7.60 -7.99
C SER A 116 -2.58 6.80 -9.27
N VAL A 117 -1.54 6.65 -10.08
CA VAL A 117 -1.54 5.75 -11.24
C VAL A 117 -1.89 4.32 -10.80
N ASP A 118 -1.32 3.88 -9.69
CA ASP A 118 -1.50 2.54 -9.13
C ASP A 118 -2.95 2.26 -8.73
N SER A 119 -3.53 3.16 -7.93
CA SER A 119 -4.89 2.99 -7.45
C SER A 119 -5.91 3.13 -8.59
N HIS A 120 -5.63 3.97 -9.59
CA HIS A 120 -6.47 4.09 -10.77
C HIS A 120 -6.44 2.83 -11.64
N LEU A 121 -5.26 2.21 -11.81
CA LEU A 121 -5.13 0.90 -12.46
C LEU A 121 -5.83 -0.21 -11.67
N ALA A 122 -5.82 -0.14 -10.34
CA ALA A 122 -6.53 -1.12 -9.52
C ALA A 122 -8.05 -1.11 -9.79
N ALA A 123 -8.60 0.01 -10.22
CA ALA A 123 -10.02 0.16 -10.55
C ALA A 123 -10.30 0.22 -12.07
N ILE A 124 -9.36 -0.20 -12.91
CA ILE A 124 -9.41 0.02 -14.38
C ILE A 124 -10.69 -0.51 -15.04
N ASP A 125 -11.25 -1.59 -14.54
CA ASP A 125 -12.48 -2.21 -15.05
C ASP A 125 -13.73 -1.92 -14.20
N TYR A 126 -13.60 -1.25 -13.06
CA TYR A 126 -14.72 -0.93 -12.16
C TYR A 126 -15.89 -0.21 -12.84
N PRO A 127 -15.67 0.72 -13.79
CA PRO A 127 -16.78 1.33 -14.53
C PRO A 127 -17.69 0.33 -15.25
N SER A 128 -17.17 -0.85 -15.59
CA SER A 128 -17.89 -1.91 -16.31
C SER A 128 -18.43 -3.00 -15.38
N ILE A 129 -18.09 -2.99 -14.09
CA ILE A 129 -18.51 -4.02 -13.15
C ILE A 129 -19.89 -3.69 -12.58
N SER A 130 -20.85 -4.60 -12.81
CA SER A 130 -22.17 -4.47 -12.19
C SER A 130 -22.08 -4.48 -10.67
N GLY A 131 -22.66 -3.47 -10.02
CA GLY A 131 -22.65 -3.31 -8.58
C GLY A 131 -21.36 -2.71 -8.00
N ALA A 132 -20.40 -2.27 -8.82
CA ALA A 132 -19.33 -1.42 -8.34
C ALA A 132 -19.90 -0.06 -7.89
N VAL A 133 -19.47 0.44 -6.72
CA VAL A 133 -20.00 1.64 -6.10
C VAL A 133 -18.98 2.76 -6.16
N LYS A 134 -19.27 3.79 -6.95
CA LYS A 134 -18.51 5.04 -6.98
C LYS A 134 -19.08 5.98 -5.92
N ILE A 135 -18.20 6.57 -5.12
CA ILE A 135 -18.58 7.45 -4.01
C ILE A 135 -17.87 8.78 -4.11
N LYS A 136 -18.48 9.81 -3.54
CA LYS A 136 -17.85 11.12 -3.32
C LYS A 136 -17.17 11.11 -1.94
N ILE A 137 -15.91 11.52 -1.91
CA ILE A 137 -15.15 11.76 -0.68
C ILE A 137 -15.02 13.27 -0.50
N THR A 138 -15.26 13.77 0.70
CA THR A 138 -15.12 15.19 1.06
C THR A 138 -14.53 15.31 2.44
N GLY A 139 -13.51 16.15 2.62
CA GLY A 139 -12.88 16.46 3.91
C GLY A 139 -11.76 17.49 3.73
N SER A 140 -11.39 18.23 4.76
CA SER A 140 -10.21 19.13 4.88
C SER A 140 -9.70 19.80 3.59
N GLY A 141 -10.62 20.28 2.74
CA GLY A 141 -10.27 20.90 1.46
C GLY A 141 -10.05 19.93 0.30
N ALA A 142 -10.17 18.61 0.53
CA ALA A 142 -10.16 17.61 -0.52
C ALA A 142 -11.58 17.16 -0.86
N THR A 143 -11.91 17.11 -2.14
CA THR A 143 -13.17 16.57 -2.65
C THR A 143 -12.85 15.77 -3.92
N GLY A 144 -13.29 14.53 -3.98
CA GLY A 144 -13.09 13.71 -5.15
C GLY A 144 -14.05 12.53 -5.22
N TYR A 145 -13.90 11.73 -6.26
CA TYR A 145 -14.65 10.51 -6.43
C TYR A 145 -13.70 9.32 -6.42
N THR A 146 -14.11 8.24 -5.76
CA THR A 146 -13.38 6.99 -5.68
C THR A 146 -14.35 5.82 -5.74
N TRP A 147 -13.82 4.60 -5.77
CA TRP A 147 -14.61 3.39 -5.74
C TRP A 147 -14.47 2.68 -4.40
N LEU A 148 -15.57 2.14 -3.89
CA LEU A 148 -15.48 1.18 -2.79
C LEU A 148 -14.74 -0.06 -3.26
N ASN A 149 -13.69 -0.42 -2.54
CA ASN A 149 -12.91 -1.61 -2.83
C ASN A 149 -13.74 -2.87 -2.53
N ARG A 150 -14.03 -3.65 -3.54
CA ARG A 150 -14.81 -4.89 -3.41
C ARG A 150 -14.10 -5.99 -2.64
N TYR A 151 -12.77 -5.87 -2.51
CA TYR A 151 -11.95 -6.78 -1.69
C TYR A 151 -11.80 -6.30 -0.23
N TRP A 152 -12.36 -5.16 0.14
CA TRP A 152 -12.34 -4.64 1.51
C TRP A 152 -12.83 -5.68 2.52
N LYS A 153 -12.04 -5.94 3.57
CA LYS A 153 -12.30 -6.94 4.63
C LYS A 153 -12.42 -8.38 4.15
N ALA A 154 -12.05 -8.71 2.93
CA ALA A 154 -12.11 -10.08 2.45
C ALA A 154 -11.28 -11.03 3.35
N THR A 155 -11.79 -12.25 3.49
CA THR A 155 -11.18 -13.34 4.28
C THR A 155 -10.83 -14.55 3.41
N VAL A 156 -10.89 -14.36 2.10
CA VAL A 156 -10.57 -15.36 1.09
C VAL A 156 -9.54 -14.79 0.12
N PRO A 157 -8.74 -15.63 -0.54
CA PRO A 157 -7.78 -15.17 -1.54
C PRO A 157 -8.44 -14.33 -2.64
N PHE A 158 -7.68 -13.37 -3.17
CA PHE A 158 -8.15 -12.52 -4.25
C PHE A 158 -8.24 -13.30 -5.56
N SER A 159 -9.25 -12.99 -6.36
CA SER A 159 -9.22 -13.24 -7.80
C SER A 159 -9.98 -12.14 -8.54
N HIS A 160 -9.41 -11.70 -9.65
CA HIS A 160 -10.06 -10.75 -10.55
C HIS A 160 -11.48 -11.21 -10.94
N ALA A 161 -11.65 -12.49 -11.24
CA ALA A 161 -12.96 -13.07 -11.61
C ALA A 161 -14.04 -12.91 -10.52
N ALA A 162 -13.65 -12.94 -9.22
CA ALA A 162 -14.60 -12.85 -8.11
C ALA A 162 -14.86 -11.39 -7.70
N PHE A 163 -13.82 -10.56 -7.68
CA PHE A 163 -13.89 -9.21 -7.12
C PHE A 163 -13.89 -8.12 -8.18
N GLY A 164 -13.33 -8.38 -9.37
CA GLY A 164 -12.98 -7.36 -10.35
C GLY A 164 -11.82 -6.50 -9.89
N GLY A 165 -11.32 -5.62 -10.74
CA GLY A 165 -10.13 -4.83 -10.49
C GLY A 165 -8.86 -5.69 -10.37
N TYR A 166 -7.79 -5.07 -9.97
CA TYR A 166 -6.48 -5.73 -9.82
C TYR A 166 -5.80 -5.27 -8.54
N LEU A 167 -4.96 -6.14 -7.94
CA LEU A 167 -4.11 -5.72 -6.85
C LEU A 167 -2.82 -5.15 -7.43
N VAL A 168 -2.66 -3.83 -7.35
CA VAL A 168 -1.54 -3.11 -7.93
C VAL A 168 -0.49 -2.81 -6.87
N THR A 169 0.75 -3.15 -7.14
CA THR A 169 1.90 -2.78 -6.31
C THR A 169 3.00 -2.16 -7.16
N ARG A 170 3.98 -1.56 -6.49
CA ARG A 170 5.07 -0.87 -7.15
C ARG A 170 6.42 -1.29 -6.54
N LEU A 171 7.41 -1.48 -7.40
CA LEU A 171 8.81 -1.63 -7.01
C LEU A 171 9.50 -0.28 -7.19
N ASP A 172 9.58 0.50 -6.11
CA ASP A 172 10.11 1.86 -6.12
C ASP A 172 10.88 2.17 -4.82
N GLY A 173 11.54 3.30 -4.78
CA GLY A 173 12.37 3.80 -3.70
C GLY A 173 13.24 4.93 -4.24
N TYR A 174 14.17 5.46 -3.47
CA TYR A 174 15.04 6.55 -3.94
C TYR A 174 15.92 6.13 -5.11
N THR A 175 16.34 4.87 -5.11
CA THR A 175 17.31 4.33 -6.09
C THR A 175 16.79 3.05 -6.74
N GLN A 176 17.41 2.66 -7.85
CA GLN A 176 17.23 1.34 -8.44
C GLN A 176 17.53 0.21 -7.45
N ALA A 177 18.54 0.40 -6.60
CA ALA A 177 18.94 -0.60 -5.61
C ALA A 177 17.87 -0.79 -4.54
N ASP A 178 17.20 0.29 -4.09
CA ASP A 178 16.08 0.20 -3.15
C ASP A 178 14.94 -0.62 -3.73
N ALA A 179 14.54 -0.35 -4.97
CA ALA A 179 13.47 -1.08 -5.65
C ALA A 179 13.80 -2.58 -5.83
N ILE A 180 15.03 -2.91 -6.23
CA ILE A 180 15.49 -4.29 -6.37
C ILE A 180 15.51 -5.00 -5.01
N SER A 181 15.95 -4.32 -3.95
CA SER A 181 16.06 -4.90 -2.62
C SER A 181 14.69 -5.22 -1.97
N LEU A 182 13.58 -4.61 -2.42
CA LEU A 182 12.23 -5.02 -2.02
C LEU A 182 11.97 -6.51 -2.36
N VAL A 183 12.37 -6.91 -3.56
CA VAL A 183 12.23 -8.30 -4.03
C VAL A 183 13.17 -9.24 -3.26
N ASP A 184 14.42 -8.82 -3.04
CA ASP A 184 15.38 -9.61 -2.28
C ASP A 184 14.92 -9.87 -0.85
N ARG A 185 14.37 -8.84 -0.20
CA ARG A 185 13.80 -8.95 1.16
C ARG A 185 12.55 -9.83 1.19
N ALA A 186 11.69 -9.75 0.18
CA ALA A 186 10.53 -10.63 0.05
C ALA A 186 10.95 -12.10 -0.06
N LEU A 187 11.90 -12.41 -0.93
CA LEU A 187 12.44 -13.76 -1.09
C LEU A 187 13.15 -14.25 0.18
N ALA A 188 13.89 -13.39 0.86
CA ALA A 188 14.54 -13.72 2.11
C ALA A 188 13.53 -14.07 3.23
N ALA A 189 12.42 -13.33 3.31
CA ALA A 189 11.34 -13.59 4.26
C ALA A 189 10.66 -14.96 4.02
N GLU A 190 10.52 -15.35 2.77
CA GLU A 190 9.94 -16.65 2.40
C GLU A 190 10.91 -17.81 2.67
N ALA A 191 12.21 -17.55 2.56
CA ALA A 191 13.26 -18.57 2.73
C ALA A 191 13.62 -18.85 4.19
N ALA A 192 13.45 -17.88 5.09
CA ALA A 192 13.89 -17.96 6.47
C ALA A 192 12.81 -17.51 7.46
N PRO A 193 12.84 -18.01 8.72
CA PRO A 193 11.99 -17.47 9.77
C PRO A 193 12.37 -16.03 10.12
N ALA A 194 11.40 -15.28 10.64
CA ALA A 194 11.65 -13.96 11.20
C ALA A 194 12.70 -14.00 12.32
N PRO A 195 13.49 -12.91 12.53
CA PRO A 195 14.43 -12.80 13.64
C PRO A 195 13.75 -13.06 14.98
N ALA A 196 14.47 -13.71 15.90
CA ALA A 196 13.93 -14.09 17.21
C ALA A 196 13.56 -12.87 18.09
N ASP A 197 14.23 -11.73 17.89
CA ASP A 197 14.02 -10.44 18.52
C ASP A 197 13.14 -9.49 17.68
N GLY A 198 12.62 -9.99 16.55
CA GLY A 198 11.75 -9.21 15.67
C GLY A 198 10.41 -8.89 16.33
N LYS A 199 9.94 -7.67 16.15
CA LYS A 199 8.65 -7.19 16.68
C LYS A 199 7.95 -6.23 15.75
N VAL A 200 6.63 -6.11 15.86
CA VAL A 200 5.85 -5.05 15.22
C VAL A 200 5.82 -3.83 16.15
N LEU A 201 6.13 -2.66 15.66
CA LEU A 201 6.00 -1.39 16.37
C LEU A 201 4.70 -0.70 15.96
N LEU A 202 3.85 -0.44 16.94
CA LEU A 202 2.61 0.33 16.82
C LEU A 202 2.75 1.60 17.67
N ASP A 203 3.03 2.72 17.03
CA ASP A 203 3.33 3.99 17.65
C ASP A 203 2.07 4.88 17.64
N VAL A 204 1.37 4.91 18.76
CA VAL A 204 0.09 5.63 18.94
C VAL A 204 0.37 7.06 19.38
N GLN A 205 -0.23 8.04 18.70
CA GLN A 205 -0.18 9.44 19.14
C GLN A 205 -1.32 9.73 20.12
N PRO A 206 -1.04 9.79 21.46
CA PRO A 206 -2.09 9.83 22.47
C PRO A 206 -2.91 11.13 22.46
N ASP A 207 -2.36 12.21 21.90
CA ASP A 207 -3.07 13.50 21.83
C ASP A 207 -4.27 13.49 20.90
N PHE A 208 -4.32 12.54 19.97
CA PHE A 208 -5.47 12.33 19.10
C PHE A 208 -6.57 11.49 19.75
N GLY A 209 -6.36 11.04 21.00
CA GLY A 209 -7.29 10.16 21.70
C GLY A 209 -7.30 8.74 21.15
N LEU A 210 -8.11 7.87 21.76
CA LEU A 210 -8.27 6.50 21.32
C LEU A 210 -9.60 6.26 20.58
N GLY A 211 -10.41 7.32 20.38
CA GLY A 211 -11.77 7.15 19.86
C GLY A 211 -12.62 6.23 20.74
N ASP A 212 -13.78 5.88 20.30
CA ASP A 212 -14.65 4.90 20.98
C ASP A 212 -14.42 3.46 20.49
N GLY A 213 -13.42 3.25 19.64
CA GLY A 213 -13.13 1.93 19.02
C GLY A 213 -14.14 1.50 17.96
N THR A 214 -15.19 2.27 17.74
CA THR A 214 -16.13 2.01 16.66
C THR A 214 -15.58 2.59 15.37
N VAL A 215 -15.11 1.72 14.48
CA VAL A 215 -14.99 2.07 13.07
C VAL A 215 -16.41 2.38 12.60
N GLN A 216 -16.75 3.68 12.50
CA GLN A 216 -18.10 4.09 12.10
C GLN A 216 -18.48 3.35 10.83
N PRO A 217 -19.64 2.68 10.80
CA PRO A 217 -20.08 2.02 9.60
C PRO A 217 -20.19 3.09 8.51
N PHE A 218 -19.52 2.83 7.40
CA PHE A 218 -19.58 3.68 6.23
C PHE A 218 -21.05 3.98 5.88
N ARG A 219 -21.44 5.24 5.99
CA ARG A 219 -22.76 5.66 5.51
C ARG A 219 -22.70 5.76 3.99
N VAL A 220 -23.51 4.97 3.31
CA VAL A 220 -23.65 4.94 1.84
C VAL A 220 -24.03 6.32 1.24
N THR A 221 -24.30 7.32 2.08
CA THR A 221 -24.67 8.69 1.70
C THR A 221 -23.49 9.56 1.21
N GLY A 222 -22.27 9.01 1.14
CA GLY A 222 -21.12 9.76 0.62
C GLY A 222 -20.55 10.83 1.54
N GLU A 223 -21.09 11.02 2.73
CA GLU A 223 -20.49 11.88 3.75
C GLU A 223 -19.56 11.05 4.62
N ILE A 224 -18.28 11.37 4.55
CA ILE A 224 -17.26 10.81 5.42
C ILE A 224 -17.22 11.67 6.67
N PRO A 225 -17.21 11.07 7.87
CA PRO A 225 -17.10 11.81 9.10
C PRO A 225 -15.87 12.72 9.12
N SER A 226 -16.02 13.87 9.75
CA SER A 226 -15.01 14.92 9.87
C SER A 226 -13.80 14.49 10.71
N GLU A 227 -12.77 15.32 10.76
CA GLU A 227 -11.46 15.17 11.44
C GLU A 227 -11.48 14.71 12.92
N SER A 228 -12.67 14.68 13.57
CA SER A 228 -12.82 14.15 14.93
C SER A 228 -12.48 12.66 15.08
N GLU A 229 -12.03 12.00 14.03
CA GLU A 229 -11.80 10.55 13.96
C GLU A 229 -10.35 10.11 14.00
N TRP A 230 -9.41 10.99 14.23
CA TRP A 230 -7.99 10.58 14.39
C TRP A 230 -7.83 9.53 15.48
N GLY A 231 -8.62 9.62 16.56
CA GLY A 231 -8.69 8.60 17.58
C GLY A 231 -9.15 7.22 17.11
N THR A 232 -9.85 7.11 15.99
CA THR A 232 -10.30 5.79 15.47
C THR A 232 -9.13 5.00 14.89
N TRP A 233 -8.15 5.65 14.25
CA TRP A 233 -6.96 4.98 13.77
C TRP A 233 -6.05 4.55 14.93
N ASN A 234 -5.91 5.38 15.99
CA ASN A 234 -5.27 4.98 17.24
C ASN A 234 -5.95 3.76 17.87
N ALA A 235 -7.28 3.74 17.90
CA ALA A 235 -8.03 2.59 18.43
C ALA A 235 -7.77 1.32 17.60
N ASP A 236 -7.63 1.43 16.29
CA ASP A 236 -7.30 0.31 15.42
C ASP A 236 -5.86 -0.19 15.63
N LEU A 237 -4.90 0.71 15.91
CA LEU A 237 -3.54 0.32 16.34
C LEU A 237 -3.58 -0.49 17.65
N VAL A 238 -4.35 -0.04 18.64
CA VAL A 238 -4.51 -0.77 19.91
C VAL A 238 -5.15 -2.14 19.68
N GLN A 239 -6.18 -2.21 18.84
CA GLN A 239 -6.82 -3.47 18.43
C GLN A 239 -5.82 -4.40 17.75
N ALA A 240 -5.01 -3.88 16.82
CA ALA A 240 -3.95 -4.62 16.15
C ALA A 240 -2.93 -5.20 17.15
N GLY A 241 -2.55 -4.43 18.17
CA GLY A 241 -1.68 -4.90 19.24
C GLY A 241 -2.27 -6.09 20.02
N GLY A 242 -3.56 -6.05 20.32
CA GLY A 242 -4.28 -7.17 20.93
C GLY A 242 -4.31 -8.42 20.05
N LEU A 243 -4.60 -8.23 18.75
CA LEU A 243 -4.61 -9.29 17.77
C LEU A 243 -3.24 -9.97 17.64
N LEU A 244 -2.17 -9.19 17.49
CA LEU A 244 -0.81 -9.73 17.36
C LEU A 244 -0.40 -10.58 18.56
N ARG A 245 -0.73 -10.14 19.77
CA ARG A 245 -0.51 -10.94 20.98
C ARG A 245 -1.25 -12.28 20.92
N THR A 246 -2.49 -12.29 20.44
CA THR A 246 -3.29 -13.52 20.28
C THR A 246 -2.67 -14.46 19.24
N LEU A 247 -2.08 -13.91 18.18
CA LEU A 247 -1.37 -14.67 17.14
C LEU A 247 0.04 -15.10 17.58
N GLY A 248 0.53 -14.65 18.72
CA GLY A 248 1.87 -14.93 19.23
C GLY A 248 2.97 -14.17 18.46
N ILE A 249 2.63 -13.05 17.84
CA ILE A 249 3.57 -12.16 17.15
C ILE A 249 4.06 -11.11 18.16
N PRO A 250 5.37 -10.96 18.36
CA PRO A 250 5.89 -9.94 19.26
C PRO A 250 5.47 -8.53 18.80
N VAL A 251 4.97 -7.73 19.71
CA VAL A 251 4.48 -6.38 19.44
C VAL A 251 4.91 -5.40 20.54
N ASP A 252 5.39 -4.27 20.10
CA ASP A 252 5.63 -3.08 20.90
C ASP A 252 4.50 -2.08 20.60
N LEU A 253 3.57 -1.92 21.54
CA LEU A 253 2.49 -0.96 21.45
C LEU A 253 2.88 0.22 22.34
N ASP A 254 3.39 1.28 21.70
CA ASP A 254 3.75 2.50 22.40
C ASP A 254 2.56 3.46 22.51
N LEU A 255 2.23 3.83 23.73
CA LEU A 255 1.17 4.79 24.09
C LEU A 255 1.78 6.06 24.72
N SER A 256 3.10 6.21 24.67
CA SER A 256 3.77 7.39 25.20
C SER A 256 3.68 8.57 24.22
N PRO A 257 3.85 9.81 24.67
CA PRO A 257 3.89 10.97 23.77
C PRO A 257 5.25 11.12 23.07
N VAL A 258 6.18 10.20 23.27
CA VAL A 258 7.52 10.27 22.67
C VAL A 258 7.52 9.56 21.32
N PHE A 259 7.92 10.26 20.27
CA PHE A 259 8.10 9.62 18.95
C PHE A 259 9.22 8.58 18.99
N VAL A 260 8.90 7.33 18.68
CA VAL A 260 9.79 6.19 18.86
C VAL A 260 10.83 6.11 17.74
N GLY A 261 12.10 5.94 18.11
CA GLY A 261 13.24 5.71 17.21
C GLY A 261 14.16 4.61 17.72
N ASN A 262 15.30 4.39 17.06
CA ASN A 262 16.34 3.44 17.43
C ASN A 262 15.83 2.00 17.62
N GLN A 263 14.87 1.58 16.79
CA GLN A 263 14.35 0.21 16.80
C GLN A 263 14.95 -0.58 15.62
N THR A 264 15.29 -1.82 15.88
CA THR A 264 15.89 -2.73 14.90
C THR A 264 15.07 -3.99 14.75
N ASN A 265 15.27 -4.71 13.62
CA ASN A 265 14.57 -5.96 13.33
C ASN A 265 13.04 -5.83 13.34
N LEU A 266 12.52 -4.66 12.94
CA LEU A 266 11.08 -4.44 12.91
C LEU A 266 10.41 -5.37 11.87
N LEU A 267 9.38 -6.10 12.32
CA LEU A 267 8.50 -6.92 11.49
C LEU A 267 7.33 -6.12 10.92
N GLY A 268 7.08 -4.94 11.46
CA GLY A 268 6.08 -3.99 10.99
C GLY A 268 6.20 -2.67 11.71
N TYR A 269 5.69 -1.61 11.07
CA TYR A 269 5.72 -0.25 11.59
C TYR A 269 4.46 0.52 11.20
N PHE A 270 3.75 1.01 12.20
CA PHE A 270 2.55 1.82 12.03
C PHE A 270 2.61 3.01 12.96
N SER A 271 2.55 4.21 12.41
CA SER A 271 2.68 5.46 13.18
C SER A 271 2.01 6.63 12.48
N TRP A 272 1.93 7.74 13.19
CA TRP A 272 1.51 9.01 12.62
C TRP A 272 2.62 9.71 11.82
N GLY A 273 3.84 9.19 11.81
CA GLY A 273 4.98 9.80 11.14
C GLY A 273 5.08 11.30 11.43
N SER A 274 5.27 12.13 10.42
CA SER A 274 5.37 13.58 10.59
C SER A 274 4.06 14.30 10.95
N ASN A 275 2.93 13.61 11.04
CA ASN A 275 1.69 14.14 11.64
C ASN A 275 1.69 14.04 13.16
N ASP A 276 2.62 13.28 13.75
CA ASP A 276 2.87 13.33 15.18
C ASP A 276 3.58 14.64 15.53
N ARG A 277 3.05 15.42 16.51
CA ARG A 277 3.67 16.66 16.96
C ARG A 277 5.06 16.48 17.59
N HIS A 278 5.38 15.28 18.03
CA HIS A 278 6.68 14.92 18.60
C HIS A 278 7.62 14.29 17.58
N TYR A 279 7.23 14.27 16.32
CA TYR A 279 8.03 13.72 15.23
C TYR A 279 9.47 14.26 15.23
N ARG A 280 10.42 13.37 15.08
CA ARG A 280 11.83 13.68 14.88
C ARG A 280 12.35 12.86 13.72
N LYS A 281 12.87 13.56 12.73
CA LYS A 281 13.39 12.93 11.51
C LYS A 281 14.47 11.89 11.82
N GLU A 282 15.39 12.22 12.71
CA GLU A 282 16.48 11.33 13.12
C GLU A 282 15.96 10.05 13.81
N ALA A 283 14.85 10.13 14.53
CA ALA A 283 14.20 8.97 15.14
C ALA A 283 13.54 8.10 14.06
N TYR A 284 12.84 8.71 13.11
CA TYR A 284 12.21 8.02 11.99
C TYR A 284 13.25 7.30 11.10
N GLU A 285 14.35 7.97 10.79
CA GLU A 285 15.46 7.43 10.00
C GLU A 285 16.38 6.46 10.77
N SER A 286 16.21 6.33 12.09
CA SER A 286 16.97 5.36 12.90
C SER A 286 16.31 3.96 12.98
N LEU A 287 15.14 3.79 12.35
CA LEU A 287 14.45 2.51 12.31
C LEU A 287 15.13 1.58 11.29
N SER A 288 15.18 0.29 11.60
CA SER A 288 15.60 -0.73 10.63
C SER A 288 14.71 -1.97 10.67
N PHE A 289 14.57 -2.62 9.54
CA PHE A 289 13.52 -3.59 9.28
C PHE A 289 14.07 -4.96 8.94
N ALA A 290 13.36 -5.99 9.41
CA ALA A 290 13.61 -7.36 9.02
C ALA A 290 12.97 -7.68 7.66
N PRO A 291 13.50 -8.65 6.90
CA PRO A 291 12.84 -9.16 5.71
C PRO A 291 11.38 -9.59 5.99
N GLY A 292 10.47 -9.22 5.09
CA GLY A 292 9.05 -9.48 5.25
C GLY A 292 8.29 -8.45 6.09
N SER A 293 8.95 -7.37 6.52
CA SER A 293 8.28 -6.29 7.27
C SER A 293 7.29 -5.50 6.42
N ILE A 294 6.19 -5.08 7.04
CA ILE A 294 5.15 -4.27 6.40
C ILE A 294 4.80 -3.04 7.23
N GLY A 295 4.27 -2.00 6.61
CA GLY A 295 3.91 -0.79 7.35
C GLY A 295 2.94 0.14 6.63
N ASP A 296 2.43 1.10 7.40
CA ASP A 296 1.67 2.27 6.92
C ASP A 296 1.92 3.44 7.89
N THR A 297 1.90 4.66 7.37
CA THR A 297 1.97 5.86 8.19
C THR A 297 0.81 6.79 7.87
N ALA A 298 0.15 7.32 8.89
CA ALA A 298 -0.93 8.28 8.72
C ALA A 298 -0.38 9.66 8.33
N VAL A 299 0.21 9.72 7.15
CA VAL A 299 0.85 10.92 6.59
C VAL A 299 0.32 11.17 5.18
N SER A 300 -0.33 12.31 4.99
CA SER A 300 -1.09 12.64 3.78
C SER A 300 -0.30 12.57 2.47
N THR A 301 1.00 12.91 2.49
CA THR A 301 1.83 12.96 1.29
C THR A 301 3.09 12.11 1.42
N SER A 302 2.97 10.96 2.11
CA SER A 302 4.09 10.07 2.41
C SER A 302 4.73 9.42 1.17
N ALA A 303 4.02 9.39 0.05
CA ALA A 303 4.52 8.92 -1.25
C ALA A 303 4.49 10.03 -2.32
N ARG A 304 4.57 11.31 -1.93
CA ARG A 304 4.56 12.43 -2.88
C ARG A 304 5.70 12.42 -3.88
N THR A 305 6.79 11.72 -3.54
CA THR A 305 7.94 11.52 -4.42
C THR A 305 8.75 10.30 -3.99
N PHE A 306 9.38 9.64 -4.96
CA PHE A 306 10.42 8.63 -4.78
C PHE A 306 11.79 9.13 -5.25
N LEU A 307 11.97 10.45 -5.32
CA LEU A 307 13.26 11.08 -5.58
C LEU A 307 13.75 11.80 -4.30
N PRO A 308 15.06 11.91 -4.10
CA PRO A 308 15.60 12.62 -2.95
C PRO A 308 15.06 14.05 -2.89
N THR A 309 14.57 14.46 -1.73
CA THR A 309 14.01 15.78 -1.50
C THR A 309 14.33 16.27 -0.09
N THR A 310 14.16 17.57 0.13
CA THR A 310 14.35 18.21 1.43
C THR A 310 13.05 18.86 1.90
N GLY A 311 12.73 18.69 3.18
CA GLY A 311 11.53 19.28 3.78
C GLY A 311 10.22 18.54 3.41
N GLY A 312 9.11 19.06 3.90
CA GLY A 312 7.80 18.46 3.79
C GLY A 312 7.56 17.33 4.79
N GLN A 313 6.48 16.60 4.60
CA GLN A 313 6.12 15.46 5.46
C GLN A 313 7.10 14.29 5.27
N SER A 314 7.18 13.38 6.26
CA SER A 314 7.99 12.16 6.20
C SER A 314 7.61 11.28 5.01
N LEU A 315 8.61 10.62 4.41
CA LEU A 315 8.42 9.80 3.23
C LEU A 315 8.54 8.31 3.54
N ILE A 316 7.71 7.50 2.89
CA ILE A 316 7.87 6.04 2.92
C ILE A 316 9.15 5.59 2.23
N ALA A 317 9.69 6.39 1.31
CA ALA A 317 10.96 6.13 0.65
C ALA A 317 12.14 6.08 1.65
N ASP A 318 12.08 6.85 2.75
CA ASP A 318 13.05 6.77 3.85
C ASP A 318 13.01 5.37 4.49
N LEU A 319 11.82 4.85 4.79
CA LEU A 319 11.67 3.51 5.38
C LEU A 319 12.07 2.39 4.41
N ILE A 320 11.85 2.57 3.10
CA ILE A 320 12.32 1.63 2.06
C ILE A 320 13.85 1.57 2.05
N ALA A 321 14.52 2.72 2.10
CA ALA A 321 15.98 2.79 2.20
C ALA A 321 16.51 2.14 3.48
N HIS A 322 15.73 2.15 4.57
CA HIS A 322 16.05 1.50 5.86
C HIS A 322 15.60 0.04 5.96
N GLY A 323 15.07 -0.54 4.87
CA GLY A 323 14.90 -1.98 4.74
C GLY A 323 13.49 -2.51 4.86
N ILE A 324 12.44 -1.69 4.95
CA ILE A 324 11.06 -2.20 4.95
C ILE A 324 10.76 -2.95 3.64
N THR A 325 10.04 -4.08 3.73
CA THR A 325 9.77 -4.95 2.58
C THR A 325 8.50 -4.56 1.83
N GLY A 326 7.50 -4.07 2.56
CA GLY A 326 6.26 -3.57 1.98
C GLY A 326 5.67 -2.42 2.76
N ILE A 327 5.16 -1.40 2.08
CA ILE A 327 4.59 -0.23 2.74
C ILE A 327 3.52 0.43 1.87
N LYS A 328 2.48 0.94 2.51
CA LYS A 328 1.51 1.80 1.86
C LYS A 328 1.87 3.27 2.06
N GLY A 329 1.60 4.09 1.06
CA GLY A 329 1.78 5.55 1.14
C GLY A 329 0.81 6.27 0.23
N TYR A 330 0.84 7.61 0.28
CA TYR A 330 -0.16 8.47 -0.37
C TYR A 330 0.53 9.55 -1.18
N VAL A 331 0.12 9.67 -2.44
CA VAL A 331 0.73 10.62 -3.38
C VAL A 331 0.21 12.04 -3.19
N ASN A 332 -0.94 12.18 -2.54
CA ASN A 332 -1.59 13.45 -2.19
C ASN A 332 -2.48 13.22 -0.95
N GLU A 333 -3.32 14.20 -0.51
CA GLU A 333 -4.16 14.10 0.69
C GLU A 333 -5.26 13.03 0.57
N PRO A 334 -5.10 11.84 1.18
CA PRO A 334 -6.01 10.73 0.98
C PRO A 334 -7.24 10.78 1.87
N LEU A 335 -7.21 11.62 2.90
CA LEU A 335 -8.04 11.55 4.10
C LEU A 335 -7.80 10.27 4.92
N LEU A 336 -7.96 10.35 6.23
CA LEU A 336 -7.58 9.24 7.15
C LEU A 336 -8.29 7.91 6.84
N GLN A 337 -9.50 7.94 6.29
CA GLN A 337 -10.24 6.71 5.95
C GLN A 337 -9.64 5.92 4.80
N ALA A 338 -8.72 6.49 4.03
CA ALA A 338 -8.00 5.79 2.97
C ALA A 338 -6.77 5.04 3.50
N ASN A 339 -6.32 5.34 4.74
CA ASN A 339 -5.25 4.58 5.36
C ASN A 339 -5.66 3.11 5.51
N ALA A 340 -4.69 2.23 5.40
CA ALA A 340 -4.94 0.83 5.65
C ALA A 340 -5.35 0.62 7.12
N SER A 341 -6.37 -0.23 7.37
CA SER A 341 -6.69 -0.64 8.73
C SER A 341 -5.58 -1.52 9.28
N PRO A 342 -4.83 -1.09 10.32
CA PRO A 342 -3.73 -1.86 10.87
C PRO A 342 -4.15 -3.25 11.36
N SER A 343 -5.31 -3.36 12.03
CA SER A 343 -5.80 -4.63 12.54
C SER A 343 -6.15 -5.62 11.42
N ILE A 344 -6.75 -5.16 10.33
CA ILE A 344 -7.08 -6.01 9.17
C ILE A 344 -5.81 -6.39 8.42
N LEU A 345 -4.93 -5.44 8.15
CA LEU A 345 -3.68 -5.66 7.43
C LEU A 345 -2.83 -6.75 8.12
N LEU A 346 -2.60 -6.56 9.41
CA LEU A 346 -1.77 -7.47 10.19
C LEU A 346 -2.43 -8.85 10.38
N ASP A 347 -3.77 -8.89 10.57
CA ASP A 347 -4.50 -10.15 10.62
C ASP A 347 -4.32 -10.95 9.32
N ARG A 348 -4.54 -10.35 8.17
CA ARG A 348 -4.41 -11.04 6.88
C ARG A 348 -2.98 -11.49 6.63
N TYR A 349 -2.01 -10.61 6.83
CA TYR A 349 -0.61 -10.91 6.55
C TYR A 349 -0.08 -12.06 7.41
N TYR A 350 -0.33 -12.03 8.70
CA TYR A 350 0.10 -13.10 9.61
C TYR A 350 -0.83 -14.33 9.60
N SER A 351 -1.96 -14.27 8.92
CA SER A 351 -2.80 -15.43 8.62
C SER A 351 -2.46 -16.12 7.29
N GLY A 352 -1.45 -15.63 6.55
CA GLY A 352 -0.91 -16.29 5.37
C GLY A 352 -1.42 -15.76 4.03
N PHE A 353 -2.05 -14.60 4.02
CA PHE A 353 -2.29 -13.84 2.79
C PHE A 353 -0.97 -13.22 2.31
N ASN A 354 -0.82 -13.03 1.00
CA ASN A 354 0.33 -12.31 0.49
C ASN A 354 0.21 -10.79 0.81
N MET A 355 1.29 -10.07 0.54
CA MET A 355 1.39 -8.64 0.83
C MET A 355 0.28 -7.84 0.15
N ALA A 356 0.08 -8.01 -1.17
CA ALA A 356 -0.92 -7.25 -1.91
C ALA A 356 -2.33 -7.54 -1.38
N GLU A 357 -2.69 -8.80 -1.17
CA GLU A 357 -3.98 -9.18 -0.59
C GLU A 357 -4.20 -8.52 0.77
N SER A 358 -3.17 -8.52 1.62
CA SER A 358 -3.25 -7.96 2.97
C SER A 358 -3.50 -6.44 2.95
N PHE A 359 -2.76 -5.70 2.12
CA PHE A 359 -2.96 -4.26 1.96
C PHE A 359 -4.32 -3.93 1.36
N TYR A 360 -4.74 -4.64 0.32
CA TYR A 360 -6.03 -4.36 -0.32
C TYR A 360 -7.22 -4.78 0.54
N ALA A 361 -7.14 -5.89 1.28
CA ALA A 361 -8.17 -6.23 2.26
C ALA A 361 -8.29 -5.18 3.38
N ALA A 362 -7.21 -4.47 3.68
CA ALA A 362 -7.17 -3.39 4.66
C ALA A 362 -7.49 -2.00 4.08
N SER A 363 -7.68 -1.85 2.77
CA SER A 363 -7.93 -0.57 2.09
C SER A 363 -9.38 -0.48 1.63
N ARG A 364 -10.08 0.59 2.05
CA ARG A 364 -11.52 0.79 1.73
C ARG A 364 -11.76 1.20 0.30
N PHE A 365 -10.79 1.89 -0.32
CA PHE A 365 -10.95 2.56 -1.60
C PHE A 365 -9.98 2.04 -2.64
N VAL A 366 -10.36 2.15 -3.91
CA VAL A 366 -9.51 2.00 -5.10
C VAL A 366 -9.86 3.11 -6.08
N GLY A 367 -8.91 3.53 -6.89
CA GLY A 367 -9.06 4.71 -7.73
C GLY A 367 -8.91 6.01 -6.92
N TRP A 368 -8.06 6.03 -5.91
CA TRP A 368 -7.79 7.16 -5.04
C TRP A 368 -6.30 7.53 -5.04
N GLU A 369 -5.75 7.93 -3.91
CA GLU A 369 -4.44 8.59 -3.76
C GLU A 369 -3.32 7.65 -3.31
N ASP A 370 -3.62 6.40 -3.06
CA ASP A 370 -2.73 5.44 -2.42
C ASP A 370 -1.87 4.64 -3.40
N VAL A 371 -0.69 4.27 -2.92
CA VAL A 371 0.23 3.32 -3.57
C VAL A 371 0.68 2.26 -2.57
N VAL A 372 0.88 1.04 -3.03
CA VAL A 372 1.44 -0.06 -2.25
C VAL A 372 2.80 -0.42 -2.83
N ILE A 373 3.85 -0.31 -2.02
CA ILE A 373 5.23 -0.59 -2.43
C ILE A 373 5.62 -1.97 -1.93
N GLY A 374 6.17 -2.78 -2.83
CA GLY A 374 6.69 -4.11 -2.51
C GLY A 374 6.29 -5.18 -3.51
N ASP A 375 6.84 -6.38 -3.33
CA ASP A 375 6.50 -7.56 -4.12
C ASP A 375 5.12 -8.10 -3.70
N PRO A 376 4.12 -8.14 -4.60
CA PRO A 376 2.76 -8.56 -4.26
C PRO A 376 2.67 -9.97 -3.70
N LEU A 377 3.57 -10.86 -4.14
CA LEU A 377 3.59 -12.27 -3.76
C LEU A 377 4.31 -12.54 -2.43
N CYS A 378 4.90 -11.53 -1.80
CA CYS A 378 5.59 -11.68 -0.53
C CYS A 378 4.66 -12.25 0.53
N CYS A 379 5.07 -13.34 1.16
CA CYS A 379 4.41 -13.93 2.32
C CYS A 379 5.44 -14.04 3.45
N ALA A 380 5.13 -13.48 4.61
CA ALA A 380 6.00 -13.67 5.77
C ALA A 380 5.82 -15.06 6.38
N SER A 381 6.93 -15.65 6.83
CA SER A 381 6.84 -16.84 7.68
C SER A 381 6.30 -16.47 9.05
N SER A 382 5.04 -16.78 9.34
CA SER A 382 4.48 -16.59 10.68
C SER A 382 4.99 -17.67 11.65
N PRO A 383 5.38 -17.31 12.88
CA PRO A 383 5.63 -18.29 13.94
C PRO A 383 4.43 -19.20 14.20
N ALA A 384 3.21 -18.72 13.98
CA ALA A 384 1.97 -19.48 14.16
C ALA A 384 1.81 -20.64 13.17
N MET A 385 2.35 -20.52 11.94
CA MET A 385 2.25 -21.57 10.91
C MET A 385 3.10 -22.81 11.19
N LYS A 386 4.09 -22.75 12.10
CA LYS A 386 4.95 -23.90 12.45
C LYS A 386 4.30 -24.89 13.39
N LYS A 387 3.16 -24.58 14.00
CA LYS A 387 2.45 -25.51 14.93
C LYS A 387 1.53 -26.53 14.25
N THR A 388 1.43 -26.50 12.93
CA THR A 388 0.51 -27.35 12.14
C THR A 388 1.23 -28.33 11.20
N LYS A 389 2.51 -28.66 11.43
CA LYS A 389 3.21 -29.75 10.73
C LYS A 389 3.41 -30.95 11.62
#